data_87680c7872f4a64250fcf560f50aef0c
#
_entry.id   87680c7872f4a64250fcf560f50aef0c
#
_cell.length_a   1.000
_cell.length_b   1.000
_cell.length_c   1.000
_cell.angle_alpha   90.00
_cell.angle_beta   90.00
_cell.angle_gamma   90.00
#
_symmetry.space_group_name_H-M   'P 1'
#
loop_
_entity.id
_entity.type
_entity.pdbx_description
1 polymer ?
#
loop_
_entity_poly.entity_id
_entity_poly.type
_entity_poly.pdbx_seq_one_letter_code
_entity_poly.pdbx_strand_id
1 'polypeptide(L)'
;MATSLLALFDDIATVLDDVALLTKVAARKTAGVLGDDLAVNAEQVTGVRAERELPVVWAVFKGSLVNKLILVPVALVLSVIAPWLLTPLLMAGGLFLCYEGFEKLSHKYLHPYDDTDRHQELADALADPKVDLAALERRKVRGAIRTDFVLSAEIVVITLGIVATAALPARIAVLAGVAVLMTIGVYGLVGGIVKLDDLGLYLTKRPGEGVWTELQHRLGRAILTGAPYLM
;
A
#
# COMPACT_ATOMS: atom_id res chain seq x y z
N MET A 1 -18.57 45.03 -2.37
CA MET A 1 -18.91 43.60 -2.12
C MET A 1 -18.39 42.65 -3.20
N ALA A 2 -18.48 42.96 -4.49
CA ALA A 2 -17.92 42.13 -5.56
C ALA A 2 -16.37 41.96 -5.51
N THR A 3 -15.63 43.02 -5.18
CA THR A 3 -14.17 43.00 -5.01
C THR A 3 -13.71 42.10 -3.87
N SER A 4 -14.47 42.00 -2.78
CA SER A 4 -14.17 41.15 -1.63
C SER A 4 -14.36 39.66 -1.98
N LEU A 5 -15.34 39.34 -2.84
CA LEU A 5 -15.60 37.95 -3.27
C LEU A 5 -14.56 37.48 -4.29
N LEU A 6 -14.13 38.37 -5.21
CA LEU A 6 -13.06 38.05 -6.15
C LEU A 6 -11.70 37.88 -5.43
N ALA A 7 -11.39 38.70 -4.44
CA ALA A 7 -10.19 38.54 -3.63
C ALA A 7 -10.21 37.19 -2.84
N LEU A 8 -11.37 36.80 -2.32
CA LEU A 8 -11.51 35.51 -1.66
C LEU A 8 -11.29 34.32 -2.62
N PHE A 9 -11.79 34.40 -3.86
CA PHE A 9 -11.53 33.40 -4.87
C PHE A 9 -10.06 33.32 -5.28
N ASP A 10 -9.39 34.44 -5.39
CA ASP A 10 -7.97 34.52 -5.70
C ASP A 10 -7.11 33.93 -4.57
N ASP A 11 -7.44 34.25 -3.31
CA ASP A 11 -6.80 33.66 -2.14
C ASP A 11 -7.00 32.14 -2.09
N ILE A 12 -8.21 31.65 -2.37
CA ILE A 12 -8.49 30.20 -2.44
C ILE A 12 -7.71 29.53 -3.57
N ALA A 13 -7.66 30.15 -4.76
CA ALA A 13 -6.91 29.61 -5.89
C ALA A 13 -5.42 29.51 -5.57
N THR A 14 -4.84 30.54 -4.95
CA THR A 14 -3.43 30.52 -4.52
C THR A 14 -3.15 29.40 -3.51
N VAL A 15 -4.02 29.21 -2.52
CA VAL A 15 -3.88 28.11 -1.54
C VAL A 15 -3.98 26.74 -2.23
N LEU A 16 -4.88 26.59 -3.19
CA LEU A 16 -5.02 25.33 -3.94
C LEU A 16 -3.79 25.03 -4.80
N ASP A 17 -3.20 26.03 -5.43
CA ASP A 17 -1.98 25.88 -6.22
C ASP A 17 -0.79 25.49 -5.34
N ASP A 18 -0.64 26.11 -4.17
CA ASP A 18 0.39 25.76 -3.18
C ASP A 18 0.20 24.31 -2.69
N VAL A 19 -1.03 23.92 -2.36
CA VAL A 19 -1.36 22.55 -1.94
C VAL A 19 -1.05 21.56 -3.05
N ALA A 20 -1.40 21.83 -4.30
CA ALA A 20 -1.13 20.99 -5.45
C ALA A 20 0.39 20.80 -5.67
N LEU A 21 1.15 21.91 -5.60
CA LEU A 21 2.60 21.88 -5.74
C LEU A 21 3.26 21.06 -4.62
N LEU A 22 2.92 21.34 -3.37
CA LEU A 22 3.44 20.63 -2.20
C LEU A 22 3.08 19.14 -2.22
N THR A 23 1.86 18.79 -2.61
CA THR A 23 1.42 17.40 -2.79
C THR A 23 2.24 16.70 -3.87
N LYS A 24 2.51 17.36 -5.00
CA LYS A 24 3.36 16.83 -6.07
C LYS A 24 4.80 16.58 -5.61
N VAL A 25 5.36 17.51 -4.83
CA VAL A 25 6.72 17.37 -4.27
C VAL A 25 6.74 16.23 -3.25
N ALA A 26 5.75 16.14 -2.37
CA ALA A 26 5.63 15.06 -1.40
C ALA A 26 5.49 13.70 -2.10
N ALA A 27 4.59 13.57 -3.07
CA ALA A 27 4.41 12.34 -3.84
C ALA A 27 5.69 11.88 -4.55
N ARG A 28 6.47 12.83 -5.12
CA ARG A 28 7.76 12.50 -5.75
C ARG A 28 8.80 12.02 -4.74
N LYS A 29 8.87 12.63 -3.57
CA LYS A 29 9.83 12.23 -2.51
C LYS A 29 9.46 10.90 -1.87
N THR A 30 8.16 10.61 -1.78
CA THR A 30 7.66 9.34 -1.23
C THR A 30 7.54 8.23 -2.28
N ALA A 31 7.83 8.50 -3.57
CA ALA A 31 7.73 7.50 -4.63
C ALA A 31 8.68 6.29 -4.43
N GLY A 32 9.85 6.49 -3.80
CA GLY A 32 10.74 5.40 -3.42
C GLY A 32 10.10 4.49 -2.36
N VAL A 33 9.54 5.10 -1.32
CA VAL A 33 8.82 4.38 -0.25
C VAL A 33 7.58 3.68 -0.78
N LEU A 34 6.92 4.25 -1.81
CA LEU A 34 5.77 3.62 -2.45
C LEU A 34 6.13 2.25 -3.07
N GLY A 35 7.33 2.11 -3.63
CA GLY A 35 7.80 0.84 -4.19
C GLY A 35 7.93 -0.24 -3.12
N ASP A 36 8.51 0.11 -1.97
CA ASP A 36 8.65 -0.80 -0.83
C ASP A 36 7.28 -1.15 -0.22
N ASP A 37 6.40 -0.16 -0.06
CA ASP A 37 5.02 -0.34 0.42
C ASP A 37 4.21 -1.26 -0.51
N LEU A 38 4.36 -1.09 -1.83
CA LEU A 38 3.72 -1.95 -2.83
C LEU A 38 4.23 -3.40 -2.74
N ALA A 39 5.55 -3.59 -2.67
CA ALA A 39 6.15 -4.93 -2.61
C ALA A 39 5.73 -5.68 -1.34
N VAL A 40 5.79 -5.02 -0.18
CA VAL A 40 5.38 -5.62 1.11
C VAL A 40 3.88 -5.94 1.12
N ASN A 41 3.02 -5.06 0.62
CA ASN A 41 1.59 -5.31 0.57
C ASN A 41 1.22 -6.40 -0.44
N ALA A 42 1.89 -6.48 -1.59
CA ALA A 42 1.69 -7.55 -2.56
C ALA A 42 2.09 -8.91 -1.96
N GLU A 43 3.26 -9.01 -1.31
CA GLU A 43 3.71 -10.23 -0.64
C GLU A 43 2.72 -10.71 0.45
N GLN A 44 2.14 -9.79 1.21
CA GLN A 44 1.20 -10.15 2.27
C GLN A 44 -0.15 -10.67 1.76
N VAL A 45 -0.55 -10.31 0.54
CA VAL A 45 -1.79 -10.79 -0.09
C VAL A 45 -1.57 -12.11 -0.82
N THR A 46 -0.33 -12.42 -1.26
CA THR A 46 -0.01 -13.68 -1.93
C THR A 46 -0.25 -14.90 -1.03
N GLY A 47 -0.62 -16.03 -1.65
CA GLY A 47 -0.90 -17.29 -0.94
C GLY A 47 -2.26 -17.31 -0.21
N VAL A 48 -3.19 -16.46 -0.59
CA VAL A 48 -4.63 -16.56 -0.32
C VAL A 48 -5.29 -17.27 -1.51
N ARG A 49 -6.46 -17.91 -1.31
CA ARG A 49 -7.22 -18.47 -2.44
C ARG A 49 -7.58 -17.36 -3.43
N ALA A 50 -7.43 -17.61 -4.74
CA ALA A 50 -7.69 -16.64 -5.80
C ALA A 50 -9.07 -15.94 -5.68
N GLU A 51 -10.09 -16.68 -5.23
CA GLU A 51 -11.45 -16.16 -5.00
C GLU A 51 -11.53 -15.17 -3.81
N ARG A 52 -10.54 -15.20 -2.90
CA ARG A 52 -10.52 -14.43 -1.65
C ARG A 52 -9.50 -13.27 -1.66
N GLU A 53 -8.66 -13.19 -2.68
CA GLU A 53 -7.60 -12.18 -2.78
C GLU A 53 -8.16 -10.75 -2.76
N LEU A 54 -9.15 -10.42 -3.59
CA LEU A 54 -9.78 -9.09 -3.59
C LEU A 54 -10.49 -8.72 -2.28
N PRO A 55 -11.26 -9.62 -1.63
CA PRO A 55 -11.79 -9.36 -0.27
C PRO A 55 -10.69 -9.06 0.75
N VAL A 56 -9.54 -9.74 0.67
CA VAL A 56 -8.38 -9.50 1.54
C VAL A 56 -7.77 -8.14 1.25
N VAL A 57 -7.47 -7.81 -0.03
CA VAL A 57 -6.99 -6.48 -0.43
C VAL A 57 -7.94 -5.38 0.06
N TRP A 58 -9.24 -5.57 -0.09
CA TRP A 58 -10.24 -4.62 0.37
C TRP A 58 -10.28 -4.46 1.90
N ALA A 59 -10.07 -5.56 2.64
CA ALA A 59 -10.00 -5.51 4.10
C ALA A 59 -8.76 -4.74 4.57
N VAL A 60 -7.59 -4.97 3.94
CA VAL A 60 -6.35 -4.24 4.24
C VAL A 60 -6.47 -2.78 3.83
N PHE A 61 -7.04 -2.45 2.66
CA PHE A 61 -7.33 -1.08 2.23
C PHE A 61 -8.14 -0.30 3.28
N LYS A 62 -9.21 -0.91 3.80
CA LYS A 62 -10.00 -0.28 4.87
C LYS A 62 -9.19 -0.08 6.15
N GLY A 63 -8.38 -1.06 6.51
CA GLY A 63 -7.48 -0.95 7.65
C GLY A 63 -6.43 0.15 7.47
N SER A 64 -5.83 0.26 6.30
CA SER A 64 -4.90 1.32 5.92
C SER A 64 -5.55 2.71 5.99
N LEU A 65 -6.80 2.83 5.54
CA LEU A 65 -7.52 4.10 5.65
C LEU A 65 -7.74 4.50 7.11
N VAL A 66 -8.10 3.56 7.97
CA VAL A 66 -8.23 3.80 9.41
C VAL A 66 -6.88 4.18 10.03
N ASN A 67 -5.79 3.50 9.67
CA ASN A 67 -4.44 3.86 10.10
C ASN A 67 -4.13 5.33 9.80
N LYS A 68 -4.39 5.77 8.57
CA LYS A 68 -4.12 7.14 8.15
C LYS A 68 -5.04 8.17 8.82
N LEU A 69 -6.31 7.81 9.06
CA LEU A 69 -7.24 8.65 9.83
C LEU A 69 -6.76 8.89 11.27
N ILE A 70 -6.00 7.97 11.84
CA ILE A 70 -5.39 8.12 13.17
C ILE A 70 -4.04 8.82 13.06
N LEU A 71 -3.16 8.36 12.16
CA LEU A 71 -1.79 8.84 12.04
C LEU A 71 -1.72 10.32 11.65
N VAL A 72 -2.54 10.77 10.70
CA VAL A 72 -2.48 12.15 10.21
C VAL A 72 -2.79 13.16 11.31
N PRO A 73 -3.90 13.06 12.07
CA PRO A 73 -4.15 13.97 13.19
C PRO A 73 -3.09 13.88 14.29
N VAL A 74 -2.66 12.66 14.65
CA VAL A 74 -1.63 12.46 15.69
C VAL A 74 -0.32 13.12 15.27
N ALA A 75 0.12 12.91 14.03
CA ALA A 75 1.35 13.50 13.54
C ALA A 75 1.26 15.04 13.44
N LEU A 76 0.11 15.59 13.05
CA LEU A 76 -0.13 17.03 13.07
C LEU A 76 -0.03 17.60 14.48
N VAL A 77 -0.65 16.97 15.45
CA VAL A 77 -0.58 17.38 16.87
C VAL A 77 0.85 17.28 17.37
N LEU A 78 1.55 16.18 17.14
CA LEU A 78 2.96 16.01 17.51
C LEU A 78 3.86 17.01 16.85
N SER A 79 3.62 17.38 15.59
CA SER A 79 4.42 18.38 14.86
C SER A 79 4.36 19.77 15.48
N VAL A 80 3.29 20.08 16.22
CA VAL A 80 3.10 21.36 16.92
C VAL A 80 3.61 21.29 18.36
N ILE A 81 3.29 20.22 19.09
CA ILE A 81 3.58 20.12 20.54
C ILE A 81 5.00 19.62 20.79
N ALA A 82 5.44 18.61 20.05
CA ALA A 82 6.70 17.93 20.29
C ALA A 82 7.36 17.46 18.95
N PRO A 83 7.77 18.39 18.07
CA PRO A 83 8.33 18.04 16.76
C PRO A 83 9.59 17.16 16.87
N TRP A 84 10.35 17.27 17.95
CA TRP A 84 11.52 16.45 18.22
C TRP A 84 11.20 14.96 18.40
N LEU A 85 9.97 14.61 18.77
CA LEU A 85 9.54 13.22 19.01
C LEU A 85 9.30 12.46 17.69
N LEU A 86 9.04 13.14 16.59
CA LEU A 86 8.79 12.52 15.30
C LEU A 86 9.99 11.68 14.82
N THR A 87 11.21 12.18 14.95
CA THR A 87 12.43 11.46 14.55
C THR A 87 12.67 10.17 15.34
N PRO A 88 12.63 10.17 16.68
CA PRO A 88 12.72 8.92 17.47
C PRO A 88 11.63 7.90 17.14
N LEU A 89 10.40 8.34 16.89
CA LEU A 89 9.31 7.46 16.51
C LEU A 89 9.54 6.81 15.13
N LEU A 90 10.05 7.59 14.18
CA LEU A 90 10.47 7.05 12.87
C LEU A 90 11.60 6.04 13.01
N MET A 91 12.60 6.35 13.81
CA MET A 91 13.71 5.42 14.05
C MET A 91 13.22 4.11 14.67
N ALA A 92 12.30 4.18 15.64
CA ALA A 92 11.71 2.98 16.24
C ALA A 92 10.90 2.17 15.23
N GLY A 93 10.12 2.83 14.37
CA GLY A 93 9.39 2.20 13.27
C GLY A 93 10.31 1.54 12.24
N GLY A 94 11.36 2.25 11.81
CA GLY A 94 12.35 1.72 10.88
C GLY A 94 13.12 0.51 11.46
N LEU A 95 13.50 0.56 12.73
CA LEU A 95 14.12 -0.59 13.41
C LEU A 95 13.16 -1.79 13.47
N PHE A 96 11.88 -1.56 13.70
CA PHE A 96 10.86 -2.60 13.68
C PHE A 96 10.76 -3.26 12.30
N LEU A 97 10.73 -2.46 11.21
CA LEU A 97 10.70 -2.98 9.83
C LEU A 97 11.99 -3.72 9.48
N CYS A 98 13.15 -3.22 9.89
CA CYS A 98 14.42 -3.91 9.72
C CYS A 98 14.44 -5.26 10.44
N TYR A 99 13.91 -5.33 11.67
CA TYR A 99 13.80 -6.58 12.42
C TYR A 99 12.87 -7.57 11.69
N GLU A 100 11.69 -7.14 11.28
CA GLU A 100 10.72 -7.98 10.54
C GLU A 100 11.31 -8.48 9.21
N GLY A 101 11.99 -7.59 8.46
CA GLY A 101 12.69 -7.96 7.22
C GLY A 101 13.82 -8.96 7.45
N PHE A 102 14.63 -8.75 8.48
CA PHE A 102 15.69 -9.67 8.85
C PHE A 102 15.15 -11.04 9.29
N GLU A 103 14.09 -11.07 10.07
CA GLU A 103 13.43 -12.32 10.49
C GLU A 103 12.97 -13.13 9.28
N LYS A 104 12.28 -12.51 8.31
CA LYS A 104 11.85 -13.16 7.07
C LYS A 104 13.04 -13.66 6.24
N LEU A 105 14.09 -12.85 6.13
CA LEU A 105 15.29 -13.20 5.38
C LEU A 105 16.06 -14.34 6.03
N SER A 106 16.19 -14.30 7.37
CA SER A 106 16.82 -15.34 8.17
C SER A 106 16.11 -16.69 8.01
N HIS A 107 14.77 -16.70 8.08
CA HIS A 107 14.00 -17.92 7.82
C HIS A 107 14.23 -18.45 6.41
N LYS A 108 14.20 -17.59 5.40
CA LYS A 108 14.37 -18.00 4.00
C LYS A 108 15.76 -18.55 3.68
N TYR A 109 16.83 -18.00 4.28
CA TYR A 109 18.23 -18.34 3.91
C TYR A 109 18.92 -19.27 4.92
N LEU A 110 18.61 -19.16 6.21
CA LEU A 110 19.24 -19.99 7.25
C LEU A 110 18.47 -21.27 7.58
N HIS A 111 17.15 -21.30 7.32
CA HIS A 111 16.30 -22.45 7.62
C HIS A 111 15.46 -22.86 6.39
N PRO A 112 16.09 -23.18 5.23
CA PRO A 112 15.35 -23.54 4.02
C PRO A 112 14.57 -24.87 4.18
N TYR A 113 14.91 -25.70 5.16
CA TYR A 113 14.20 -26.95 5.48
C TYR A 113 12.85 -26.71 6.17
N ASP A 114 12.77 -25.65 6.97
CA ASP A 114 11.56 -25.27 7.71
C ASP A 114 10.49 -24.68 6.78
N ASP A 115 10.91 -24.08 5.65
CA ASP A 115 9.97 -23.51 4.66
C ASP A 115 9.24 -24.61 3.87
N THR A 116 9.91 -25.73 3.58
CA THR A 116 9.31 -26.88 2.88
C THR A 116 8.30 -27.57 3.78
N ASP A 117 8.64 -27.78 5.06
CA ASP A 117 7.76 -28.36 6.07
C ASP A 117 6.58 -27.41 6.36
N ARG A 118 6.82 -26.11 6.40
CA ARG A 118 5.78 -25.09 6.61
C ARG A 118 4.84 -24.95 5.41
N HIS A 119 5.34 -25.11 4.17
CA HIS A 119 4.51 -25.20 2.98
C HIS A 119 3.69 -26.49 2.94
N GLN A 120 4.25 -27.62 3.39
CA GLN A 120 3.53 -28.87 3.54
C GLN A 120 2.52 -28.81 4.69
N GLU A 121 2.89 -28.27 5.86
CA GLU A 121 1.94 -28.03 6.96
C GLU A 121 0.81 -27.08 6.55
N LEU A 122 1.11 -26.04 5.75
CA LEU A 122 0.08 -25.13 5.23
C LEU A 122 -0.81 -25.82 4.19
N ALA A 123 -0.24 -26.66 3.33
CA ALA A 123 -0.98 -27.43 2.34
C ALA A 123 -1.84 -28.51 3.02
N ASP A 124 -1.31 -29.19 4.04
CA ASP A 124 -2.04 -30.17 4.85
C ASP A 124 -3.11 -29.49 5.71
N ALA A 125 -2.81 -28.32 6.26
CA ALA A 125 -3.79 -27.50 6.97
C ALA A 125 -4.90 -26.96 6.04
N LEU A 126 -4.59 -26.68 4.78
CA LEU A 126 -5.57 -26.29 3.77
C LEU A 126 -6.41 -27.48 3.29
N ALA A 127 -5.88 -28.70 3.43
CA ALA A 127 -6.57 -29.95 3.12
C ALA A 127 -7.42 -30.47 4.29
N ASP A 128 -7.13 -30.05 5.53
CA ASP A 128 -7.91 -30.42 6.71
C ASP A 128 -9.18 -29.55 6.82
N PRO A 129 -10.38 -30.13 6.71
CA PRO A 129 -11.64 -29.42 6.85
C PRO A 129 -11.86 -28.77 8.22
N LYS A 130 -10.99 -29.03 9.20
CA LYS A 130 -11.06 -28.47 10.57
C LYS A 130 -10.28 -27.17 10.72
N VAL A 131 -9.44 -26.80 9.75
CA VAL A 131 -8.67 -25.55 9.83
C VAL A 131 -9.58 -24.36 9.51
N ASP A 132 -9.69 -23.44 10.43
CA ASP A 132 -10.43 -22.18 10.24
C ASP A 132 -9.64 -21.24 9.30
N LEU A 133 -9.87 -21.42 7.98
CA LEU A 133 -9.29 -20.58 6.94
C LEU A 133 -9.58 -19.09 7.16
N ALA A 134 -10.72 -18.77 7.77
CA ALA A 134 -11.07 -17.40 8.10
C ALA A 134 -10.19 -16.84 9.24
N ALA A 135 -9.73 -17.68 10.15
CA ALA A 135 -8.77 -17.27 11.18
C ALA A 135 -7.39 -16.98 10.58
N LEU A 136 -6.95 -17.80 9.62
CA LEU A 136 -5.69 -17.58 8.89
C LEU A 136 -5.72 -16.28 8.08
N GLU A 137 -6.78 -16.05 7.32
CA GLU A 137 -6.98 -14.80 6.57
C GLU A 137 -7.00 -13.58 7.49
N ARG A 138 -7.72 -13.64 8.60
CA ARG A 138 -7.75 -12.57 9.61
C ARG A 138 -6.38 -12.27 10.19
N ARG A 139 -5.55 -13.29 10.39
CA ARG A 139 -4.17 -13.12 10.87
C ARG A 139 -3.32 -12.41 9.82
N LYS A 140 -3.41 -12.81 8.55
CA LYS A 140 -2.72 -12.16 7.41
C LYS A 140 -3.15 -10.69 7.28
N VAL A 141 -4.46 -10.41 7.24
CA VAL A 141 -4.99 -9.04 7.16
C VAL A 141 -4.50 -8.18 8.33
N ARG A 142 -4.48 -8.72 9.54
CA ARG A 142 -3.98 -7.97 10.72
C ARG A 142 -2.50 -7.68 10.62
N GLY A 143 -1.70 -8.63 10.14
CA GLY A 143 -0.27 -8.43 9.86
C GLY A 143 -0.07 -7.32 8.84
N ALA A 144 -0.76 -7.38 7.70
CA ALA A 144 -0.71 -6.37 6.65
C ALA A 144 -1.05 -4.97 7.17
N ILE A 145 -2.13 -4.82 7.94
CA ILE A 145 -2.54 -3.54 8.53
C ILE A 145 -1.49 -3.01 9.51
N ARG A 146 -0.82 -3.89 10.28
CA ARG A 146 0.24 -3.50 11.21
C ARG A 146 1.48 -2.97 10.49
N THR A 147 1.91 -3.65 9.43
CA THR A 147 3.04 -3.22 8.62
C THR A 147 2.72 -1.92 7.87
N ASP A 148 1.52 -1.80 7.27
CA ASP A 148 1.02 -0.56 6.66
C ASP A 148 1.01 0.62 7.65
N PHE A 149 0.72 0.38 8.92
CA PHE A 149 0.75 1.43 9.93
C PHE A 149 2.14 2.06 10.05
N VAL A 150 3.20 1.26 10.06
CA VAL A 150 4.58 1.76 10.18
C VAL A 150 5.01 2.48 8.90
N LEU A 151 4.77 1.89 7.73
CA LEU A 151 5.06 2.51 6.43
C LEU A 151 4.27 3.82 6.24
N SER A 152 3.00 3.83 6.65
CA SER A 152 2.17 5.04 6.62
C SER A 152 2.69 6.13 7.56
N ALA A 153 3.21 5.78 8.74
CA ALA A 153 3.82 6.75 9.65
C ALA A 153 5.06 7.38 9.01
N GLU A 154 5.89 6.60 8.32
CA GLU A 154 7.04 7.11 7.58
C GLU A 154 6.63 8.12 6.50
N ILE A 155 5.66 7.78 5.65
CA ILE A 155 5.15 8.67 4.61
C ILE A 155 4.58 9.97 5.21
N VAL A 156 3.83 9.87 6.30
CA VAL A 156 3.24 11.03 7.00
C VAL A 156 4.34 11.96 7.53
N VAL A 157 5.39 11.41 8.15
CA VAL A 157 6.48 12.25 8.71
C VAL A 157 7.36 12.84 7.63
N ILE A 158 7.67 12.11 6.55
CA ILE A 158 8.36 12.67 5.39
C ILE A 158 7.54 13.84 4.80
N THR A 159 6.24 13.64 4.64
CA THR A 159 5.34 14.68 4.14
C THR A 159 5.29 15.88 5.06
N LEU A 160 5.21 15.68 6.38
CA LEU A 160 5.28 16.78 7.37
C LEU A 160 6.57 17.57 7.27
N GLY A 161 7.71 16.90 7.07
CA GLY A 161 8.99 17.57 6.85
C GLY A 161 8.98 18.49 5.62
N ILE A 162 8.29 18.07 4.55
CA ILE A 162 8.17 18.86 3.31
C ILE A 162 7.30 20.11 3.53
N VAL A 163 6.22 19.98 4.29
CA VAL A 163 5.25 21.08 4.53
C VAL A 163 5.50 21.81 5.85
N ALA A 164 6.66 21.63 6.48
CA ALA A 164 6.94 22.17 7.82
C ALA A 164 6.78 23.68 7.93
N THR A 165 7.07 24.43 6.85
CA THR A 165 6.96 25.90 6.79
C THR A 165 5.61 26.39 6.25
N ALA A 166 4.75 25.50 5.75
CA ALA A 166 3.45 25.86 5.21
C ALA A 166 2.44 26.23 6.32
N ALA A 167 1.42 26.99 5.97
CA ALA A 167 0.31 27.30 6.87
C ALA A 167 -0.45 26.03 7.27
N LEU A 168 -1.03 26.02 8.45
CA LEU A 168 -1.71 24.84 9.01
C LEU A 168 -2.79 24.25 8.06
N PRO A 169 -3.67 25.03 7.42
CA PRO A 169 -4.63 24.50 6.46
C PRO A 169 -3.97 23.77 5.28
N ALA A 170 -2.88 24.33 4.74
CA ALA A 170 -2.12 23.69 3.66
C ALA A 170 -1.45 22.40 4.13
N ARG A 171 -0.89 22.36 5.35
CA ARG A 171 -0.34 21.12 5.93
C ARG A 171 -1.38 20.02 6.01
N ILE A 172 -2.58 20.34 6.54
CA ILE A 172 -3.69 19.38 6.66
C ILE A 172 -4.09 18.87 5.28
N ALA A 173 -4.29 19.77 4.32
CA ALA A 173 -4.71 19.43 2.96
C ALA A 173 -3.69 18.54 2.24
N VAL A 174 -2.39 18.85 2.34
CA VAL A 174 -1.31 18.07 1.71
C VAL A 174 -1.19 16.69 2.35
N LEU A 175 -1.20 16.61 3.70
CA LEU A 175 -1.14 15.32 4.38
C LEU A 175 -2.33 14.43 4.01
N ALA A 176 -3.55 14.97 4.05
CA ALA A 176 -4.75 14.24 3.67
C ALA A 176 -4.69 13.81 2.19
N GLY A 177 -4.28 14.72 1.29
CA GLY A 177 -4.13 14.43 -0.13
C GLY A 177 -3.13 13.31 -0.41
N VAL A 178 -1.93 13.38 0.19
CA VAL A 178 -0.90 12.33 0.07
C VAL A 178 -1.38 11.03 0.68
N ALA A 179 -2.00 11.05 1.85
CA ALA A 179 -2.53 9.84 2.50
C ALA A 179 -3.56 9.12 1.61
N VAL A 180 -4.50 9.85 1.02
CA VAL A 180 -5.50 9.28 0.11
C VAL A 180 -4.86 8.79 -1.18
N LEU A 181 -4.00 9.60 -1.80
CA LEU A 181 -3.31 9.26 -3.05
C LEU A 181 -2.47 7.97 -2.89
N MET A 182 -1.71 7.86 -1.80
CA MET A 182 -0.89 6.69 -1.52
C MET A 182 -1.75 5.45 -1.26
N THR A 183 -2.83 5.59 -0.48
CA THR A 183 -3.73 4.47 -0.20
C THR A 183 -4.37 3.93 -1.49
N ILE A 184 -4.93 4.83 -2.32
CA ILE A 184 -5.53 4.43 -3.60
C ILE A 184 -4.47 3.87 -4.55
N GLY A 185 -3.29 4.49 -4.61
CA GLY A 185 -2.19 4.07 -5.46
C GLY A 185 -1.70 2.67 -5.12
N VAL A 186 -1.32 2.43 -3.87
CA VAL A 186 -0.80 1.13 -3.41
C VAL A 186 -1.86 0.04 -3.60
N TYR A 187 -3.03 0.19 -2.99
CA TYR A 187 -4.04 -0.88 -3.03
C TYR A 187 -4.72 -1.03 -4.38
N GLY A 188 -4.78 0.04 -5.19
CA GLY A 188 -5.20 -0.03 -6.58
C GLY A 188 -4.23 -0.84 -7.42
N LEU A 189 -2.93 -0.63 -7.26
CA LEU A 189 -1.89 -1.40 -7.93
C LEU A 189 -1.85 -2.86 -7.44
N VAL A 190 -1.89 -3.10 -6.12
CA VAL A 190 -1.95 -4.46 -5.56
C VAL A 190 -3.16 -5.21 -6.09
N GLY A 191 -4.35 -4.59 -6.05
CA GLY A 191 -5.56 -5.20 -6.61
C GLY A 191 -5.49 -5.44 -8.11
N GLY A 192 -4.79 -4.55 -8.84
CA GLY A 192 -4.49 -4.72 -10.27
C GLY A 192 -3.58 -5.91 -10.53
N ILE A 193 -2.46 -6.03 -9.79
CA ILE A 193 -1.50 -7.14 -9.89
C ILE A 193 -2.19 -8.47 -9.62
N VAL A 194 -2.94 -8.56 -8.51
CA VAL A 194 -3.72 -9.73 -8.13
C VAL A 194 -4.70 -10.17 -9.24
N LYS A 195 -5.24 -9.22 -10.00
CA LYS A 195 -6.16 -9.51 -11.11
C LYS A 195 -5.48 -9.74 -12.45
N LEU A 196 -4.18 -9.58 -12.55
CA LEU A 196 -3.45 -9.84 -13.81
C LEU A 196 -3.55 -11.31 -14.24
N ASP A 197 -3.50 -12.25 -13.31
CA ASP A 197 -3.64 -13.68 -13.61
C ASP A 197 -5.01 -14.01 -14.18
N ASP A 198 -6.08 -13.50 -13.57
CA ASP A 198 -7.44 -13.66 -14.07
C ASP A 198 -7.60 -13.03 -15.47
N LEU A 199 -7.02 -11.85 -15.68
CA LEU A 199 -7.03 -11.18 -17.00
C LEU A 199 -6.24 -11.97 -18.04
N GLY A 200 -5.07 -12.50 -17.68
CA GLY A 200 -4.26 -13.35 -18.54
C GLY A 200 -5.03 -14.62 -18.96
N LEU A 201 -5.69 -15.27 -18.00
CA LEU A 201 -6.55 -16.43 -18.27
C LEU A 201 -7.75 -16.08 -19.14
N TYR A 202 -8.40 -14.94 -18.89
CA TYR A 202 -9.53 -14.48 -19.69
C TYR A 202 -9.11 -14.22 -21.14
N LEU A 203 -7.98 -13.56 -21.36
CA LEU A 203 -7.45 -13.26 -22.69
C LEU A 203 -7.03 -14.52 -23.45
N THR A 204 -6.47 -15.53 -22.76
CA THR A 204 -6.04 -16.80 -23.40
C THR A 204 -7.20 -17.73 -23.72
N LYS A 205 -8.33 -17.65 -22.99
CA LYS A 205 -9.50 -18.51 -23.19
C LYS A 205 -10.56 -17.91 -24.13
N ARG A 206 -10.36 -16.69 -24.63
CA ARG A 206 -11.36 -16.02 -25.46
C ARG A 206 -11.50 -16.75 -26.81
N PRO A 207 -12.71 -17.24 -27.17
CA PRO A 207 -12.93 -17.87 -28.45
C PRO A 207 -12.91 -16.83 -29.58
N GLY A 208 -12.29 -17.16 -30.71
CA GLY A 208 -12.28 -16.32 -31.92
C GLY A 208 -11.13 -16.71 -32.82
N GLU A 209 -11.33 -16.49 -34.12
CA GLU A 209 -10.34 -16.67 -35.17
C GLU A 209 -10.01 -15.30 -35.79
N GLY A 210 -8.72 -14.90 -35.75
CA GLY A 210 -8.28 -13.66 -36.35
C GLY A 210 -7.04 -13.05 -35.64
N VAL A 211 -6.45 -12.07 -36.33
CA VAL A 211 -5.22 -11.39 -35.87
C VAL A 211 -5.41 -10.76 -34.47
N TRP A 212 -6.58 -10.22 -34.17
CA TRP A 212 -6.92 -9.65 -32.87
C TRP A 212 -6.96 -10.70 -31.76
N THR A 213 -7.51 -11.87 -32.03
CA THR A 213 -7.57 -12.99 -31.08
C THR A 213 -6.17 -13.54 -30.80
N GLU A 214 -5.34 -13.65 -31.84
CA GLU A 214 -3.95 -14.08 -31.68
C GLU A 214 -3.13 -13.08 -30.86
N LEU A 215 -3.32 -11.78 -31.06
CA LEU A 215 -2.69 -10.73 -30.26
C LEU A 215 -3.15 -10.81 -28.80
N GLN A 216 -4.44 -11.02 -28.54
CA GLN A 216 -4.99 -11.20 -27.18
C GLN A 216 -4.40 -12.43 -26.50
N HIS A 217 -4.27 -13.56 -27.22
CA HIS A 217 -3.65 -14.78 -26.69
C HIS A 217 -2.15 -14.59 -26.40
N ARG A 218 -1.42 -13.84 -27.24
CA ARG A 218 -0.02 -13.51 -26.98
C ARG A 218 0.13 -12.60 -25.75
N LEU A 219 -0.71 -11.58 -25.62
CA LEU A 219 -0.76 -10.70 -24.45
C LEU A 219 -1.15 -11.48 -23.18
N GLY A 220 -2.17 -12.33 -23.25
CA GLY A 220 -2.59 -13.17 -22.13
C GLY A 220 -1.46 -14.09 -21.63
N ARG A 221 -0.72 -14.74 -22.56
CA ARG A 221 0.45 -15.56 -22.22
C ARG A 221 1.58 -14.74 -21.64
N ALA A 222 1.86 -13.55 -22.17
CA ALA A 222 2.90 -12.67 -21.63
C ALA A 222 2.56 -12.22 -20.21
N ILE A 223 1.29 -11.90 -19.94
CA ILE A 223 0.79 -11.55 -18.61
C ILE A 223 0.97 -12.73 -17.64
N LEU A 224 0.50 -13.94 -18.01
CA LEU A 224 0.62 -15.14 -17.18
C LEU A 224 2.07 -15.55 -16.90
N THR A 225 2.99 -15.27 -17.83
CA THR A 225 4.42 -15.54 -17.64
C THR A 225 5.08 -14.46 -16.78
N GLY A 226 4.62 -13.20 -16.87
CA GLY A 226 5.20 -12.06 -16.17
C GLY A 226 4.62 -11.83 -14.75
N ALA A 227 3.36 -12.19 -14.52
CA ALA A 227 2.68 -11.96 -13.24
C ALA A 227 3.42 -12.56 -12.03
N PRO A 228 3.97 -13.80 -12.06
CA PRO A 228 4.73 -14.36 -10.96
C PRO A 228 6.00 -13.60 -10.57
N TYR A 229 6.55 -12.80 -11.50
CA TYR A 229 7.74 -11.96 -11.21
C TYR A 229 7.37 -10.61 -10.58
N LEU A 230 6.09 -10.25 -10.57
CA LEU A 230 5.57 -9.02 -9.96
C LEU A 230 4.99 -9.24 -8.56
N MET A 231 4.77 -10.51 -8.19
CA MET A 231 4.35 -10.98 -6.87
C MET A 231 5.55 -11.51 -6.07
#